data_c1eedb66ecd00f509d44198a7739718b
#
_entry.id   c1eedb66ecd00f509d44198a7739718b
#
_cell.length_a   1.000
_cell.length_b   1.000
_cell.length_c   1.000
_cell.angle_alpha   90.00
_cell.angle_beta   90.00
_cell.angle_gamma   90.00
#
_symmetry.space_group_name_H-M   'P 1'
#
loop_
_entity.id
_entity.type
_entity.pdbx_description
1 polymer ?
#
loop_
_entity_poly.entity_id
_entity_poly.type
_entity_poly.pdbx_seq_one_letter_code
_entity_poly.pdbx_strand_id
1 'polypeptide(L)'
;MHVTLSPVPLEAMSELKHGDTSREIRARVERARQIQRRRYAARSAATVNATATRRVLWRDVDQGARAMLSSAAEALGLSARGFDRVLRVARTIADLEESDTIKEGHTAEAVRYRPR
;
A
#
# COMPACT_ATOMS: atom_id res chain seq x y z
N MET A 1 2.53 -19.05 -10.54
CA MET A 1 2.37 -18.94 -11.01
C MET A 1 2.28 -19.16 -11.71
N HIS A 2 2.29 -19.36 -11.79
CA HIS A 2 2.21 -19.50 -12.56
C HIS A 2 2.08 -19.26 -13.47
N VAL A 3 1.99 -19.24 -13.68
CA VAL A 3 1.76 -19.00 -14.49
C VAL A 3 1.63 -19.03 -15.43
N THR A 4 1.42 -19.05 -15.69
CA THR A 4 1.18 -19.12 -16.62
C THR A 4 1.30 -18.84 -17.52
N LEU A 5 1.62 -18.73 -17.69
CA LEU A 5 1.85 -18.33 -18.53
C LEU A 5 1.68 -18.07 -19.54
N SER A 6 1.58 -17.96 -19.62
CA SER A 6 1.74 -17.88 -20.76
C SER A 6 1.07 -17.04 -21.73
N PRO A 7 0.10 -17.18 -22.31
CA PRO A 7 -0.47 -16.21 -23.20
C PRO A 7 -0.94 -15.03 -22.45
N VAL A 8 -0.98 -15.26 -21.25
CA VAL A 8 -1.13 -14.18 -20.37
C VAL A 8 -0.26 -13.04 -20.73
N PRO A 9 0.92 -13.25 -21.18
CA PRO A 9 1.79 -12.16 -21.48
C PRO A 9 1.20 -11.13 -22.41
N LEU A 10 0.38 -11.55 -23.32
CA LEU A 10 -0.16 -10.61 -24.24
C LEU A 10 -1.15 -9.66 -23.59
N GLU A 11 -2.03 -10.21 -22.78
CA GLU A 11 -2.95 -9.39 -22.04
C GLU A 11 -2.24 -8.53 -21.03
N ALA A 12 -1.26 -9.10 -20.36
CA ALA A 12 -0.49 -8.35 -19.42
C ALA A 12 0.20 -7.19 -20.11
N MET A 13 0.70 -7.37 -21.29
CA MET A 13 1.33 -6.29 -22.02
C MET A 13 0.34 -5.25 -22.43
N SER A 14 -0.87 -5.66 -22.77
CA SER A 14 -1.91 -4.73 -23.10
C SER A 14 -2.29 -3.88 -21.92
N GLU A 15 -2.38 -4.50 -20.77
CA GLU A 15 -2.68 -3.78 -19.55
C GLU A 15 -1.55 -2.84 -19.17
N LEU A 16 -0.33 -3.26 -19.40
CA LEU A 16 0.81 -2.41 -19.14
C LEU A 16 0.80 -1.18 -20.02
N LYS A 17 0.28 -1.30 -21.23
CA LYS A 17 0.14 -0.15 -22.08
C LYS A 17 -0.85 0.84 -21.50
N HIS A 18 -1.91 0.34 -20.93
CA HIS A 18 -2.90 1.20 -20.31
C HIS A 18 -2.39 1.70 -18.98
N GLY A 19 -1.63 0.87 -18.29
CA GLY A 19 -1.08 1.22 -17.02
C GLY A 19 0.24 1.93 -17.19
N ASP A 20 1.31 1.19 -17.20
CA ASP A 20 2.62 1.81 -17.17
C ASP A 20 3.66 0.94 -17.81
N THR A 21 4.66 1.56 -18.41
CA THR A 21 5.88 0.87 -18.81
C THR A 21 6.72 0.62 -17.57
N SER A 22 7.73 -0.24 -17.70
CA SER A 22 8.65 -0.50 -16.61
C SER A 22 9.32 0.77 -16.11
N ARG A 23 9.61 1.70 -17.02
CA ARG A 23 10.20 2.97 -16.65
C ARG A 23 9.24 3.80 -15.81
N GLU A 24 7.98 3.83 -16.21
CA GLU A 24 6.97 4.59 -15.47
C GLU A 24 6.72 3.98 -14.11
N ILE A 25 6.70 2.66 -14.02
CA ILE A 25 6.54 1.98 -12.75
C ILE A 25 7.69 2.32 -11.82
N ARG A 26 8.92 2.28 -12.32
CA ARG A 26 10.09 2.62 -11.51
C ARG A 26 10.04 4.06 -11.06
N ALA A 27 9.59 4.96 -11.92
CA ALA A 27 9.48 6.37 -11.55
C ALA A 27 8.45 6.56 -10.43
N ARG A 28 7.34 5.85 -10.50
CA ARG A 28 6.32 5.91 -9.44
C ARG A 28 6.85 5.38 -8.12
N VAL A 29 7.56 4.27 -8.18
CA VAL A 29 8.16 3.68 -6.98
C VAL A 29 9.19 4.63 -6.38
N GLU A 30 10.00 5.24 -7.23
CA GLU A 30 11.01 6.18 -6.73
C GLU A 30 10.38 7.41 -6.08
N ARG A 31 9.32 7.94 -6.68
CA ARG A 31 8.60 9.05 -6.07
C ARG A 31 8.01 8.67 -4.72
N ALA A 32 7.44 7.47 -4.64
CA ALA A 32 6.88 6.99 -3.38
C ALA A 32 7.99 6.88 -2.32
N ARG A 33 9.15 6.38 -2.68
CA ARG A 33 10.27 6.27 -1.75
C ARG A 33 10.75 7.63 -1.28
N GLN A 34 10.78 8.62 -2.17
CA GLN A 34 11.15 9.97 -1.78
C GLN A 34 10.15 10.56 -0.79
N ILE A 35 8.86 10.32 -1.02
CA ILE A 35 7.83 10.77 -0.11
C ILE A 35 8.03 10.13 1.26
N GLN A 36 8.35 8.84 1.30
CA GLN A 36 8.58 8.14 2.56
C GLN A 36 9.81 8.69 3.28
N ARG A 37 10.88 8.93 2.56
CA ARG A 37 12.09 9.48 3.17
C ARG A 37 11.81 10.84 3.81
N ARG A 38 11.05 11.69 3.14
CA ARG A 38 10.70 12.99 3.70
C ARG A 38 9.77 12.85 4.91
N ARG A 39 8.85 11.91 4.83
CA ARG A 39 7.89 11.69 5.92
C ARG A 39 8.60 11.31 7.22
N TYR A 40 9.59 10.45 7.12
CA TYR A 40 10.22 9.88 8.31
C TYR A 40 11.50 10.57 8.74
N ALA A 41 12.01 11.48 7.93
CA ALA A 41 13.34 12.05 8.15
C ALA A 41 13.49 12.74 9.50
N ALA A 42 12.46 13.40 9.99
CA ALA A 42 12.57 14.18 11.23
C ALA A 42 11.71 13.64 12.36
N ARG A 43 11.06 12.50 12.18
CA ARG A 43 10.04 12.09 13.14
C ARG A 43 10.23 10.70 13.71
N SER A 44 11.04 9.88 13.07
CA SER A 44 11.02 8.48 13.40
C SER A 44 12.30 7.83 12.95
N ALA A 45 12.64 6.71 13.58
CA ALA A 45 13.76 5.89 13.14
C ALA A 45 13.41 5.14 11.86
N ALA A 46 12.14 5.08 11.50
CA ALA A 46 11.73 4.42 10.28
C ALA A 46 12.10 5.25 9.06
N THR A 47 12.50 4.58 7.99
CA THR A 47 12.83 5.26 6.74
C THR A 47 11.88 4.86 5.62
N VAL A 48 11.12 3.79 5.82
CA VAL A 48 10.14 3.30 4.86
C VAL A 48 8.92 2.80 5.63
N ASN A 49 7.82 2.63 4.92
CA ASN A 49 6.58 2.20 5.57
C ASN A 49 6.69 0.85 6.24
N ALA A 50 7.54 -0.03 5.70
CA ALA A 50 7.67 -1.38 6.26
C ALA A 50 8.15 -1.39 7.71
N THR A 51 8.85 -0.33 8.13
CA THR A 51 9.36 -0.24 9.50
C THR A 51 8.61 0.79 10.34
N ALA A 52 7.62 1.46 9.77
CA ALA A 52 6.85 2.46 10.50
C ALA A 52 5.91 1.80 11.50
N THR A 53 5.72 2.46 12.64
CA THR A 53 4.82 1.96 13.66
C THR A 53 3.38 2.34 13.36
N ARG A 54 2.44 1.63 13.99
CA ARG A 54 1.03 1.93 13.85
C ARG A 54 0.72 3.37 14.19
N ARG A 55 1.30 3.87 15.28
CA ARG A 55 1.04 5.22 15.73
C ARG A 55 1.39 6.25 14.66
N VAL A 56 2.52 6.08 14.01
CA VAL A 56 2.98 7.00 12.98
C VAL A 56 2.05 6.98 11.79
N LEU A 57 1.66 5.79 11.36
CA LEU A 57 0.83 5.64 10.17
C LEU A 57 -0.62 6.04 10.40
N TRP A 58 -1.15 5.77 11.60
CA TRP A 58 -2.56 5.99 11.89
C TRP A 58 -2.98 7.44 11.76
N ARG A 59 -2.06 8.35 11.97
CA ARG A 59 -2.35 9.77 11.85
C ARG A 59 -2.79 10.16 10.45
N ASP A 60 -2.30 9.45 9.45
CA ASP A 60 -2.60 9.79 8.06
C ASP A 60 -3.81 9.04 7.52
N VAL A 61 -4.46 8.22 8.34
CA VAL A 61 -5.62 7.44 7.92
C VAL A 61 -6.87 8.29 8.10
N ASP A 62 -7.63 8.49 7.02
CA ASP A 62 -8.84 9.28 7.15
C ASP A 62 -9.95 8.47 7.83
N GLN A 63 -11.06 9.14 8.12
CA GLN A 63 -12.12 8.53 8.91
C GLN A 63 -12.74 7.33 8.22
N GLY A 64 -12.98 7.41 6.93
CA GLY A 64 -13.53 6.29 6.17
C GLY A 64 -12.58 5.09 6.16
N ALA A 65 -11.29 5.37 6.02
CA ALA A 65 -10.29 4.30 6.04
C ALA A 65 -10.19 3.67 7.43
N ARG A 66 -10.30 4.46 8.49
CA ARG A 66 -10.28 3.92 9.85
C ARG A 66 -11.44 2.98 10.09
N ALA A 67 -12.62 3.39 9.65
CA ALA A 67 -13.81 2.55 9.78
C ALA A 67 -13.64 1.26 8.99
N MET A 68 -13.11 1.36 7.78
CA MET A 68 -12.87 0.19 6.93
C MET A 68 -11.88 -0.77 7.58
N LEU A 69 -10.78 -0.25 8.11
CA LEU A 69 -9.77 -1.09 8.75
C LEU A 69 -10.32 -1.77 10.00
N SER A 70 -11.08 -1.03 10.80
CA SER A 70 -11.68 -1.59 12.00
C SER A 70 -12.66 -2.70 11.66
N SER A 71 -13.51 -2.48 10.67
CA SER A 71 -14.46 -3.49 10.22
C SER A 71 -13.76 -4.72 9.68
N ALA A 72 -12.73 -4.52 8.88
CA ALA A 72 -11.98 -5.64 8.30
C ALA A 72 -11.26 -6.43 9.39
N ALA A 73 -10.67 -5.72 10.36
CA ALA A 73 -9.98 -6.39 11.46
C ALA A 73 -10.92 -7.31 12.23
N GLU A 74 -12.13 -6.81 12.48
CA GLU A 74 -13.11 -7.60 13.21
C GLU A 74 -13.63 -8.76 12.37
N ALA A 75 -14.03 -8.48 11.13
CA ALA A 75 -14.62 -9.49 10.28
C ALA A 75 -13.64 -10.61 9.92
N LEU A 76 -12.37 -10.28 9.78
CA LEU A 76 -11.36 -11.23 9.33
C LEU A 76 -10.52 -11.78 10.48
N GLY A 77 -10.73 -11.30 11.69
CA GLY A 77 -9.97 -11.75 12.85
C GLY A 77 -8.49 -11.43 12.73
N LEU A 78 -8.17 -10.24 12.28
CA LEU A 78 -6.75 -9.86 12.11
C LEU A 78 -6.07 -9.77 13.46
N SER A 79 -4.86 -10.34 13.53
CA SER A 79 -4.00 -10.13 14.70
C SER A 79 -3.45 -8.71 14.65
N ALA A 80 -2.82 -8.27 15.76
CA ALA A 80 -2.19 -6.97 15.78
C ALA A 80 -1.14 -6.85 14.68
N ARG A 81 -0.36 -7.90 14.48
CA ARG A 81 0.64 -7.93 13.40
C ARG A 81 -0.03 -7.85 12.04
N GLY A 82 -1.12 -8.59 11.84
CA GLY A 82 -1.85 -8.54 10.58
C GLY A 82 -2.42 -7.18 10.31
N PHE A 83 -2.96 -6.53 11.33
CA PHE A 83 -3.48 -5.18 11.21
C PHE A 83 -2.36 -4.20 10.80
N ASP A 84 -1.22 -4.28 11.48
CA ASP A 84 -0.09 -3.39 11.17
C ASP A 84 0.41 -3.60 9.74
N ARG A 85 0.43 -4.84 9.29
CA ARG A 85 0.86 -5.15 7.93
C ARG A 85 -0.09 -4.54 6.90
N VAL A 86 -1.39 -4.68 7.11
CA VAL A 86 -2.38 -4.10 6.22
C VAL A 86 -2.22 -2.57 6.19
N LEU A 87 -2.00 -1.97 7.35
CA LEU A 87 -1.84 -0.53 7.44
C LEU A 87 -0.61 -0.05 6.67
N ARG A 88 0.50 -0.77 6.78
CA ARG A 88 1.72 -0.42 6.06
C ARG A 88 1.54 -0.55 4.56
N VAL A 89 0.85 -1.59 4.12
CA VAL A 89 0.56 -1.77 2.71
C VAL A 89 -0.34 -0.66 2.21
N ALA A 90 -1.35 -0.28 2.99
CA ALA A 90 -2.24 0.81 2.61
C ALA A 90 -1.47 2.13 2.47
N ARG A 91 -0.53 2.39 3.39
CA ARG A 91 0.30 3.60 3.28
C ARG A 91 1.12 3.58 1.99
N THR A 92 1.67 2.42 1.65
CA THR A 92 2.47 2.28 0.44
C THR A 92 1.62 2.48 -0.81
N ILE A 93 0.41 1.94 -0.82
CA ILE A 93 -0.49 2.12 -1.96
C ILE A 93 -0.83 3.61 -2.12
N ALA A 94 -1.11 4.28 -1.01
CA ALA A 94 -1.40 5.72 -1.04
C ALA A 94 -0.20 6.50 -1.55
N ASP A 95 1.00 6.12 -1.16
CA ASP A 95 2.21 6.78 -1.62
C ASP A 95 2.41 6.62 -3.11
N LEU A 96 2.12 5.43 -3.65
CA LEU A 96 2.23 5.20 -5.08
C LEU A 96 1.24 6.05 -5.87
N GLU A 97 0.14 6.42 -5.26
CA GLU A 97 -0.83 7.33 -5.85
C GLU A 97 -0.56 8.78 -5.46
N GLU A 98 0.52 9.01 -4.74
CA GLU A 98 0.90 10.33 -4.27
C GLU A 98 -0.19 11.00 -3.43
N SER A 99 -0.88 10.20 -2.63
CA SER A 99 -1.91 10.67 -1.73
C SER A 99 -1.32 10.87 -0.34
N ASP A 100 -1.52 12.06 0.23
CA ASP A 100 -1.05 12.35 1.59
C ASP A 100 -1.82 11.57 2.63
N THR A 101 -3.05 11.21 2.30
CA THR A 101 -3.97 10.56 3.22
C THR A 101 -4.22 9.13 2.77
N ILE A 102 -4.32 8.21 3.73
CA ILE A 102 -4.73 6.85 3.45
C ILE A 102 -6.26 6.86 3.42
N LYS A 103 -6.81 6.59 2.25
CA LYS A 103 -8.26 6.62 2.04
C LYS A 103 -8.84 5.22 2.04
N GLU A 104 -10.15 5.14 2.09
CA GLU A 104 -10.86 3.86 2.15
C GLU A 104 -10.45 2.92 1.02
N GLY A 105 -10.29 3.43 -0.19
CA GLY A 105 -9.87 2.60 -1.32
C GLY A 105 -8.51 1.97 -1.11
N HIS A 106 -7.59 2.70 -0.49
CA HIS A 106 -6.25 2.19 -0.21
C HIS A 106 -6.32 1.05 0.79
N THR A 107 -7.14 1.19 1.82
CA THR A 107 -7.28 0.15 2.83
C THR A 107 -7.98 -1.08 2.27
N ALA A 108 -8.99 -0.89 1.44
CA ALA A 108 -9.70 -2.00 0.81
C ALA A 108 -8.75 -2.82 -0.05
N GLU A 109 -7.90 -2.13 -0.82
CA GLU A 109 -6.92 -2.80 -1.65
C GLU A 109 -5.89 -3.54 -0.81
N ALA A 110 -5.41 -2.90 0.26
CA ALA A 110 -4.43 -3.52 1.14
C ALA A 110 -4.96 -4.80 1.77
N VAL A 111 -6.24 -4.80 2.15
CA VAL A 111 -6.86 -5.99 2.74
C VAL A 111 -6.83 -7.17 1.77
N ARG A 112 -7.00 -6.88 0.48
CA ARG A 112 -6.97 -7.93 -0.53
C ARG A 112 -5.60 -8.59 -0.68
N TYR A 113 -4.55 -7.87 -0.35
CA TYR A 113 -3.19 -8.39 -0.46
C TYR A 113 -2.69 -9.05 0.82
N ARG A 114 -3.52 -9.13 1.85
CA ARG A 114 -3.06 -9.72 3.11
C ARG A 114 -2.73 -11.19 2.91
N PRO A 115 -1.74 -11.73 3.62
CA PRO A 115 -1.47 -13.16 3.56
C PRO A 115 -2.61 -13.91 4.25
N ARG A 116 -2.87 -15.08 3.80
CA ARG A 116 -3.88 -15.93 4.39
C ARG A 116 -3.32 -16.78 5.50
#